data_ad7532e640860a49940de959233a7c74
#
_entry.id   ad7532e640860a49940de959233a7c74
#
_cell.length_a   1.000
_cell.length_b   1.000
_cell.length_c   1.000
_cell.angle_alpha   90.00
_cell.angle_beta   90.00
_cell.angle_gamma   90.00
#
_symmetry.space_group_name_H-M   'P 1'
#
loop_
_entity.id
_entity.type
_entity.pdbx_description
1 polymer ?
#
loop_
_entity_poly.entity_id
_entity_poly.type
_entity_poly.pdbx_seq_one_letter_code
_entity_poly.pdbx_strand_id
1 'polypeptide(L)'
;MKRGLFTVTSNEQLAPGTFRMVLAGDTTAITAPGQFVNIALEGKFLRRPISVCDWGEGSLTIVYKVVGQGTEQMSRMAPGTRLDILTGLGNGYDLNKSGDRPLLIGGGAGIPPMFALAKKLLAQGKIPSVILGFNQAAEQFMQADFQALGLDVTVTTADGSLGVKGFVTDAVPQTGYTYVYTCGPAPMLKAVYDKSVTSGQFSFEERMGCGFGACMGCTCQTKYGNKRICREGPVLEKEEILW
;
A
#
# COMPACT_ATOMS: atom_id res chain seq x y z
N MET A 1 -7.41 -5.23 16.08
CA MET A 1 -6.65 -6.44 15.62
C MET A 1 -7.49 -7.69 15.87
N LYS A 2 -7.63 -8.55 14.87
CA LYS A 2 -8.36 -9.82 14.93
C LYS A 2 -7.54 -10.93 14.26
N ARG A 3 -7.53 -12.13 14.80
CA ARG A 3 -6.95 -13.31 14.18
C ARG A 3 -8.07 -14.13 13.53
N GLY A 4 -7.88 -14.56 12.30
CA GLY A 4 -8.86 -15.37 11.58
C GLY A 4 -8.21 -16.33 10.61
N LEU A 5 -8.99 -17.32 10.18
CA LEU A 5 -8.65 -18.19 9.08
C LEU A 5 -9.30 -17.64 7.81
N PHE A 6 -8.47 -17.44 6.78
CA PHE A 6 -8.89 -16.98 5.47
C PHE A 6 -8.64 -18.08 4.44
N THR A 7 -9.51 -18.19 3.46
CA THR A 7 -9.37 -19.15 2.36
C THR A 7 -9.01 -18.41 1.09
N VAL A 8 -7.94 -18.83 0.42
CA VAL A 8 -7.57 -18.31 -0.90
C VAL A 8 -8.68 -18.65 -1.89
N THR A 9 -9.24 -17.65 -2.56
CA THR A 9 -10.26 -17.85 -3.62
C THR A 9 -9.65 -17.68 -5.01
N SER A 10 -8.64 -16.80 -5.16
CA SER A 10 -7.81 -16.68 -6.35
C SER A 10 -6.40 -16.22 -5.99
N ASN A 11 -5.43 -16.53 -6.84
CA ASN A 11 -4.04 -16.11 -6.72
C ASN A 11 -3.44 -16.01 -8.12
N GLU A 12 -3.42 -14.80 -8.68
CA GLU A 12 -3.14 -14.55 -10.09
C GLU A 12 -1.89 -13.66 -10.24
N GLN A 13 -1.06 -13.97 -11.22
CA GLN A 13 0.08 -13.14 -11.55
C GLN A 13 -0.36 -11.93 -12.38
N LEU A 14 -0.09 -10.71 -11.90
CA LEU A 14 -0.39 -9.45 -12.59
C LEU A 14 0.76 -8.96 -13.47
N ALA A 15 1.99 -9.17 -13.00
CA ALA A 15 3.24 -8.79 -13.67
C ALA A 15 4.34 -9.74 -13.20
N PRO A 16 5.53 -9.77 -13.82
CA PRO A 16 6.62 -10.63 -13.38
C PRO A 16 6.89 -10.51 -11.88
N GLY A 17 6.71 -11.61 -11.15
CA GLY A 17 6.89 -11.69 -9.69
C GLY A 17 5.87 -10.91 -8.85
N THR A 18 4.82 -10.34 -9.43
CA THR A 18 3.74 -9.63 -8.71
C THR A 18 2.43 -10.39 -8.83
N PHE A 19 1.77 -10.64 -7.70
CA PHE A 19 0.57 -11.47 -7.61
C PHE A 19 -0.57 -10.72 -6.91
N ARG A 20 -1.81 -10.93 -7.38
CA ARG A 20 -3.05 -10.56 -6.69
C ARG A 20 -3.64 -11.80 -6.06
N MET A 21 -3.84 -11.79 -4.75
CA MET A 21 -4.51 -12.85 -4.03
C MET A 21 -5.81 -12.32 -3.43
N VAL A 22 -6.90 -13.04 -3.69
CA VAL A 22 -8.22 -12.78 -3.07
C VAL A 22 -8.48 -13.86 -2.03
N LEU A 23 -8.96 -13.43 -0.89
CA LEU A 23 -9.13 -14.24 0.30
C LEU A 23 -10.54 -14.07 0.84
N ALA A 24 -11.22 -15.17 1.13
CA ALA A 24 -12.50 -15.16 1.83
C ALA A 24 -12.28 -15.35 3.34
N GLY A 25 -12.86 -14.47 4.16
CA GLY A 25 -12.72 -14.51 5.62
C GLY A 25 -13.29 -13.28 6.30
N ASP A 26 -13.09 -13.18 7.61
CA ASP A 26 -13.62 -12.07 8.39
C ASP A 26 -12.77 -10.80 8.26
N THR A 27 -13.30 -9.82 7.58
CA THR A 27 -12.67 -8.52 7.31
C THR A 27 -13.11 -7.41 8.26
N THR A 28 -13.97 -7.68 9.25
CA THR A 28 -14.59 -6.66 10.13
C THR A 28 -13.59 -5.80 10.90
N ALA A 29 -12.37 -6.28 11.12
CA ALA A 29 -11.33 -5.51 11.79
C ALA A 29 -10.53 -4.57 10.85
N ILE A 30 -10.73 -4.66 9.51
CA ILE A 30 -10.11 -3.75 8.55
C ILE A 30 -11.03 -2.54 8.42
N THR A 31 -10.58 -1.38 8.89
CA THR A 31 -11.42 -0.19 9.05
C THR A 31 -10.98 1.00 8.20
N ALA A 32 -9.72 1.02 7.76
CA ALA A 32 -9.16 2.14 7.02
C ALA A 32 -8.20 1.68 5.90
N PRO A 33 -8.15 2.38 4.76
CA PRO A 33 -7.13 2.16 3.74
C PRO A 33 -5.75 2.48 4.31
N GLY A 34 -4.71 1.77 3.85
CA GLY A 34 -3.35 1.88 4.40
C GLY A 34 -3.07 0.93 5.57
N GLN A 35 -4.08 0.26 6.13
CA GLN A 35 -3.86 -0.86 7.04
C GLN A 35 -3.26 -2.06 6.30
N PHE A 36 -2.66 -2.98 7.06
CA PHE A 36 -2.05 -4.18 6.53
C PHE A 36 -2.54 -5.43 7.28
N VAL A 37 -2.26 -6.58 6.71
CA VAL A 37 -2.48 -7.89 7.32
C VAL A 37 -1.16 -8.59 7.57
N ASN A 38 -1.12 -9.52 8.52
CA ASN A 38 0.10 -10.26 8.85
C ASN A 38 -0.14 -11.77 8.76
N ILE A 39 0.39 -12.40 7.71
CA ILE A 39 0.08 -13.75 7.26
C ILE A 39 1.07 -14.76 7.85
N ALA A 40 0.56 -15.78 8.55
CA ALA A 40 1.36 -16.93 8.97
C ALA A 40 1.59 -17.87 7.78
N LEU A 41 2.82 -18.33 7.64
CA LEU A 41 3.20 -19.29 6.62
C LEU A 41 3.83 -20.52 7.28
N GLU A 42 3.47 -21.69 6.79
CA GLU A 42 4.01 -22.94 7.29
C GLU A 42 5.54 -22.99 7.14
N GLY A 43 6.24 -23.44 8.17
CA GLY A 43 7.69 -23.51 8.20
C GLY A 43 8.40 -22.15 8.29
N LYS A 44 7.68 -21.05 8.53
CA LYS A 44 8.26 -19.71 8.70
C LYS A 44 8.00 -19.15 10.09
N PHE A 45 9.05 -18.71 10.77
CA PHE A 45 8.94 -18.17 12.13
C PHE A 45 8.18 -16.85 12.18
N LEU A 46 8.49 -15.90 11.29
CA LEU A 46 7.81 -14.62 11.23
C LEU A 46 6.65 -14.66 10.22
N ARG A 47 5.58 -13.95 10.54
CA ARG A 47 4.48 -13.66 9.62
C ARG A 47 4.95 -12.69 8.51
N ARG A 48 4.20 -12.59 7.44
CA ARG A 48 4.43 -11.68 6.31
C ARG A 48 3.43 -10.54 6.36
N PRO A 49 3.90 -9.30 6.68
CA PRO A 49 3.06 -8.11 6.60
C PRO A 49 2.84 -7.75 5.13
N ILE A 50 1.58 -7.63 4.73
CA ILE A 50 1.18 -7.24 3.37
C ILE A 50 0.08 -6.18 3.50
N SER A 51 0.22 -5.07 2.79
CA SER A 51 -0.78 -4.00 2.76
C SER A 51 -2.11 -4.49 2.18
N VAL A 52 -3.21 -4.01 2.73
CA VAL A 52 -4.54 -4.25 2.18
C VAL A 52 -4.68 -3.45 0.87
N CYS A 53 -4.98 -4.15 -0.22
CA CYS A 53 -5.27 -3.53 -1.51
C CYS A 53 -6.74 -3.10 -1.60
N ASP A 54 -7.65 -4.00 -1.23
CA ASP A 54 -9.09 -3.74 -1.15
C ASP A 54 -9.75 -4.73 -0.19
N TRP A 55 -10.94 -4.35 0.32
CA TRP A 55 -11.74 -5.24 1.15
C TRP A 55 -13.22 -4.91 1.05
N GLY A 56 -14.04 -5.92 1.25
CA GLY A 56 -15.48 -5.84 1.38
C GLY A 56 -15.97 -6.82 2.45
N GLU A 57 -17.26 -6.99 2.57
CA GLU A 57 -17.84 -7.97 3.47
C GLU A 57 -17.37 -9.39 3.08
N GLY A 58 -16.63 -10.04 3.97
CA GLY A 58 -16.11 -11.39 3.75
C GLY A 58 -15.02 -11.54 2.70
N SER A 59 -14.53 -10.46 2.09
CA SER A 59 -13.52 -10.50 1.01
C SER A 59 -12.36 -9.56 1.28
N LEU A 60 -11.14 -10.07 1.15
CA LEU A 60 -9.88 -9.35 1.27
C LEU A 60 -9.04 -9.55 0.02
N THR A 61 -8.59 -8.46 -0.59
CA THR A 61 -7.62 -8.48 -1.70
C THR A 61 -6.29 -7.92 -1.23
N ILE A 62 -5.24 -8.69 -1.48
CA ILE A 62 -3.85 -8.25 -1.33
C ILE A 62 -3.12 -8.37 -2.65
N VAL A 63 -2.14 -7.47 -2.87
CA VAL A 63 -1.19 -7.57 -3.98
C VAL A 63 0.21 -7.53 -3.40
N TYR A 64 1.05 -8.47 -3.80
CA TYR A 64 2.39 -8.64 -3.23
C TYR A 64 3.42 -8.99 -4.29
N LYS A 65 4.67 -8.59 -4.05
CA LYS A 65 5.82 -8.94 -4.90
C LYS A 65 6.57 -10.11 -4.27
N VAL A 66 7.02 -11.04 -5.10
CA VAL A 66 7.92 -12.14 -4.68
C VAL A 66 9.31 -11.57 -4.45
N VAL A 67 9.68 -11.44 -3.18
CA VAL A 67 10.98 -10.87 -2.76
C VAL A 67 11.78 -11.82 -1.87
N GLY A 68 11.26 -13.01 -1.60
CA GLY A 68 11.92 -14.03 -0.79
C GLY A 68 11.06 -15.26 -0.57
N GLN A 69 11.60 -16.25 0.14
CA GLN A 69 10.99 -17.58 0.32
C GLN A 69 9.52 -17.56 0.79
N GLY A 70 9.13 -16.61 1.65
CA GLY A 70 7.73 -16.55 2.14
C GLY A 70 6.76 -16.11 1.05
N THR A 71 7.05 -15.03 0.33
CA THR A 71 6.23 -14.57 -0.79
C THR A 71 6.30 -15.50 -1.99
N GLU A 72 7.41 -16.22 -2.17
CA GLU A 72 7.52 -17.30 -3.14
C GLU A 72 6.60 -18.49 -2.78
N GLN A 73 6.54 -18.87 -1.49
CA GLN A 73 5.56 -19.88 -1.03
C GLN A 73 4.12 -19.41 -1.29
N MET A 74 3.82 -18.13 -1.02
CA MET A 74 2.50 -17.56 -1.29
C MET A 74 2.13 -17.64 -2.79
N SER A 75 3.06 -17.35 -3.71
CA SER A 75 2.79 -17.34 -5.15
C SER A 75 2.37 -18.71 -5.72
N ARG A 76 2.66 -19.78 -5.01
CA ARG A 76 2.30 -21.17 -5.38
C ARG A 76 1.00 -21.66 -4.74
N MET A 77 0.34 -20.84 -3.92
CA MET A 77 -0.88 -21.25 -3.23
C MET A 77 -2.07 -21.29 -4.18
N ALA A 78 -2.77 -22.42 -4.18
CA ALA A 78 -3.98 -22.64 -4.96
C ALA A 78 -5.24 -22.18 -4.20
N PRO A 79 -6.34 -21.91 -4.92
CA PRO A 79 -7.65 -21.75 -4.30
C PRO A 79 -7.99 -22.91 -3.35
N GLY A 80 -8.63 -22.60 -2.22
CA GLY A 80 -8.90 -23.54 -1.13
C GLY A 80 -7.82 -23.57 -0.04
N THR A 81 -6.61 -23.03 -0.29
CA THR A 81 -5.57 -22.93 0.74
C THR A 81 -6.05 -22.05 1.90
N ARG A 82 -5.87 -22.53 3.14
CA ARG A 82 -6.26 -21.80 4.36
C ARG A 82 -5.06 -21.13 4.99
N LEU A 83 -5.20 -19.85 5.34
CA LEU A 83 -4.17 -19.02 5.93
C LEU A 83 -4.62 -18.43 7.27
N ASP A 84 -3.76 -18.50 8.28
CA ASP A 84 -3.93 -17.81 9.55
C ASP A 84 -3.44 -16.37 9.39
N ILE A 85 -4.36 -15.41 9.48
CA ILE A 85 -4.11 -13.99 9.22
C ILE A 85 -4.50 -13.14 10.42
N LEU A 86 -3.63 -12.19 10.77
CA LEU A 86 -3.97 -11.07 11.65
C LEU A 86 -4.43 -9.91 10.80
N THR A 87 -5.59 -9.34 11.11
CA THR A 87 -6.21 -8.19 10.43
C THR A 87 -6.36 -6.99 11.36
N GLY A 88 -6.64 -5.81 10.79
CA GLY A 88 -6.79 -4.57 11.56
C GLY A 88 -5.48 -4.13 12.22
N LEU A 89 -4.40 -4.18 11.45
CA LEU A 89 -3.06 -3.77 11.86
C LEU A 89 -2.70 -2.41 11.23
N GLY A 90 -2.00 -1.59 11.99
CA GLY A 90 -1.65 -0.23 11.60
C GLY A 90 -2.80 0.77 11.72
N ASN A 91 -2.47 2.06 11.57
CA ASN A 91 -3.41 3.18 11.73
C ASN A 91 -4.27 3.47 10.47
N GLY A 92 -3.70 3.35 9.27
CA GLY A 92 -4.35 3.74 8.01
C GLY A 92 -4.30 5.25 7.72
N TYR A 93 -4.77 5.61 6.52
CA TYR A 93 -4.87 7.00 6.07
C TYR A 93 -6.08 7.72 6.65
N ASP A 94 -5.89 8.98 7.05
CA ASP A 94 -6.98 9.89 7.43
C ASP A 94 -7.48 10.64 6.18
N LEU A 95 -8.68 10.31 5.73
CA LEU A 95 -9.29 10.88 4.54
C LEU A 95 -9.82 12.29 4.73
N ASN A 96 -10.03 12.73 5.99
CA ASN A 96 -10.61 14.03 6.28
C ASN A 96 -9.64 15.21 6.04
N LYS A 97 -8.35 14.92 5.96
CA LYS A 97 -7.28 15.93 5.78
C LYS A 97 -7.07 16.35 4.34
N SER A 98 -7.60 15.62 3.36
CA SER A 98 -7.12 15.72 1.97
C SER A 98 -7.63 16.92 1.15
N GLY A 99 -8.67 17.63 1.58
CA GLY A 99 -9.40 18.53 0.67
C GLY A 99 -10.05 17.77 -0.50
N ASP A 100 -10.41 18.50 -1.58
CA ASP A 100 -11.26 17.94 -2.66
C ASP A 100 -10.49 17.24 -3.76
N ARG A 101 -9.21 17.57 -3.97
CA ARG A 101 -8.38 17.08 -5.08
C ARG A 101 -7.07 16.47 -4.58
N PRO A 102 -7.10 15.35 -3.86
CA PRO A 102 -5.89 14.70 -3.37
C PRO A 102 -5.10 14.05 -4.52
N LEU A 103 -3.77 14.03 -4.38
CA LEU A 103 -2.85 13.33 -5.26
C LEU A 103 -2.38 12.04 -4.58
N LEU A 104 -2.61 10.91 -5.23
CA LEU A 104 -2.19 9.59 -4.78
C LEU A 104 -0.95 9.16 -5.55
N ILE A 105 0.13 8.83 -4.85
CA ILE A 105 1.39 8.42 -5.48
C ILE A 105 1.79 7.04 -4.96
N GLY A 106 1.83 6.06 -5.85
CA GLY A 106 2.22 4.69 -5.54
C GLY A 106 3.45 4.24 -6.33
N GLY A 107 4.41 3.59 -5.68
CA GLY A 107 5.58 3.00 -6.33
C GLY A 107 5.70 1.51 -6.06
N GLY A 108 5.73 0.67 -7.10
CA GLY A 108 5.87 -0.77 -6.97
C GLY A 108 4.89 -1.38 -5.96
N ALA A 109 5.39 -2.03 -4.90
CA ALA A 109 4.56 -2.63 -3.85
C ALA A 109 3.71 -1.62 -3.05
N GLY A 110 3.96 -0.31 -3.19
CA GLY A 110 3.14 0.74 -2.58
C GLY A 110 1.90 1.14 -3.39
N ILE A 111 1.73 0.64 -4.61
CA ILE A 111 0.55 0.90 -5.45
C ILE A 111 -0.74 0.29 -4.87
N PRO A 112 -0.76 -0.97 -4.42
CA PRO A 112 -1.98 -1.62 -3.95
C PRO A 112 -2.73 -0.88 -2.85
N PRO A 113 -2.11 -0.36 -1.77
CA PRO A 113 -2.83 0.36 -0.73
C PRO A 113 -3.48 1.67 -1.22
N MET A 114 -2.99 2.25 -2.33
CA MET A 114 -3.63 3.43 -2.94
C MET A 114 -4.99 3.10 -3.55
N PHE A 115 -5.27 1.84 -3.91
CA PHE A 115 -6.53 1.46 -4.56
C PHE A 115 -7.74 1.60 -3.62
N ALA A 116 -7.67 1.00 -2.42
CA ALA A 116 -8.73 1.16 -1.43
C ALA A 116 -8.88 2.62 -0.98
N LEU A 117 -7.77 3.36 -0.89
CA LEU A 117 -7.78 4.79 -0.58
C LEU A 117 -8.53 5.57 -1.66
N ALA A 118 -8.24 5.34 -2.93
CA ALA A 118 -8.92 5.97 -4.06
C ALA A 118 -10.44 5.72 -4.01
N LYS A 119 -10.87 4.48 -3.82
CA LYS A 119 -12.30 4.11 -3.68
C LYS A 119 -12.98 4.87 -2.55
N LYS A 120 -12.34 4.96 -1.39
CA LYS A 120 -12.90 5.64 -0.22
C LYS A 120 -12.98 7.16 -0.42
N LEU A 121 -11.98 7.77 -1.07
CA LEU A 121 -12.00 9.20 -1.41
C LEU A 121 -13.10 9.54 -2.42
N LEU A 122 -13.27 8.72 -3.47
CA LEU A 122 -14.37 8.86 -4.42
C LEU A 122 -15.73 8.74 -3.73
N ALA A 123 -15.89 7.79 -2.80
CA ALA A 123 -17.13 7.65 -2.04
C ALA A 123 -17.46 8.87 -1.14
N GLN A 124 -16.45 9.71 -0.82
CA GLN A 124 -16.60 10.99 -0.14
C GLN A 124 -16.83 12.17 -1.11
N GLY A 125 -16.99 11.92 -2.41
CA GLY A 125 -17.17 12.96 -3.43
C GLY A 125 -15.88 13.71 -3.80
N LYS A 126 -14.70 13.21 -3.40
CA LYS A 126 -13.41 13.81 -3.76
C LYS A 126 -12.98 13.36 -5.16
N ILE A 127 -12.08 14.12 -5.77
CA ILE A 127 -11.58 13.89 -7.13
C ILE A 127 -10.07 13.61 -7.07
N PRO A 128 -9.66 12.39 -6.69
CA PRO A 128 -8.25 12.05 -6.63
C PRO A 128 -7.66 11.89 -8.03
N SER A 129 -6.39 12.30 -8.20
CA SER A 129 -5.53 11.91 -9.31
C SER A 129 -4.46 10.92 -8.84
N VAL A 130 -3.97 10.07 -9.75
CA VAL A 130 -3.10 8.95 -9.39
C VAL A 130 -1.82 8.97 -10.24
N ILE A 131 -0.67 8.81 -9.57
CA ILE A 131 0.62 8.57 -10.23
C ILE A 131 1.14 7.20 -9.79
N LEU A 132 1.44 6.34 -10.77
CA LEU A 132 1.97 4.99 -10.57
C LEU A 132 3.40 4.91 -11.11
N GLY A 133 4.36 4.55 -10.26
CA GLY A 133 5.77 4.45 -10.62
C GLY A 133 6.27 3.02 -10.71
N PHE A 134 6.99 2.73 -11.82
CA PHE A 134 7.62 1.45 -12.10
C PHE A 134 9.05 1.65 -12.61
N ASN A 135 9.86 0.58 -12.63
CA ASN A 135 11.18 0.66 -13.27
C ASN A 135 11.05 0.57 -14.80
N GLN A 136 10.15 -0.29 -15.29
CA GLN A 136 9.93 -0.57 -16.71
C GLN A 136 8.48 -1.00 -17.00
N ALA A 137 8.05 -0.91 -18.26
CA ALA A 137 6.70 -1.25 -18.69
C ALA A 137 6.26 -2.68 -18.30
N ALA A 138 7.18 -3.66 -18.34
CA ALA A 138 6.88 -5.04 -18.00
C ALA A 138 6.47 -5.23 -16.51
N GLU A 139 6.84 -4.30 -15.63
CA GLU A 139 6.46 -4.33 -14.21
C GLU A 139 5.11 -3.67 -13.92
N GLN A 140 4.45 -3.09 -14.94
CA GLN A 140 3.20 -2.34 -14.78
C GLN A 140 2.05 -3.26 -14.37
N PHE A 141 1.27 -2.83 -13.38
CA PHE A 141 0.03 -3.49 -12.93
C PHE A 141 -0.95 -2.47 -12.35
N MET A 142 -2.22 -2.82 -12.28
CA MET A 142 -3.33 -2.06 -11.69
C MET A 142 -3.66 -0.70 -12.34
N GLN A 143 -3.02 -0.26 -13.43
CA GLN A 143 -3.43 0.97 -14.10
C GLN A 143 -4.89 0.89 -14.55
N ALA A 144 -5.29 -0.20 -15.19
CA ALA A 144 -6.66 -0.42 -15.63
C ALA A 144 -7.66 -0.47 -14.46
N ASP A 145 -7.25 -1.02 -13.30
CA ASP A 145 -8.11 -1.05 -12.11
C ASP A 145 -8.46 0.38 -11.64
N PHE A 146 -7.47 1.29 -11.58
CA PHE A 146 -7.71 2.69 -11.22
C PHE A 146 -8.51 3.45 -12.29
N GLN A 147 -8.22 3.22 -13.57
CA GLN A 147 -8.98 3.82 -14.68
C GLN A 147 -10.45 3.37 -14.68
N ALA A 148 -10.73 2.14 -14.30
CA ALA A 148 -12.10 1.62 -14.15
C ALA A 148 -12.89 2.32 -13.03
N LEU A 149 -12.22 2.99 -12.08
CA LEU A 149 -12.84 3.87 -11.10
C LEU A 149 -13.15 5.28 -11.65
N GLY A 150 -12.82 5.56 -12.92
CA GLY A 150 -12.98 6.89 -13.52
C GLY A 150 -11.86 7.88 -13.17
N LEU A 151 -10.72 7.39 -12.69
CA LEU A 151 -9.62 8.24 -12.25
C LEU A 151 -8.66 8.60 -13.39
N ASP A 152 -8.08 9.79 -13.31
CA ASP A 152 -6.93 10.18 -14.11
C ASP A 152 -5.68 9.51 -13.53
N VAL A 153 -5.01 8.69 -14.37
CA VAL A 153 -3.87 7.86 -13.98
C VAL A 153 -2.67 8.17 -14.86
N THR A 154 -1.64 8.74 -14.26
CA THR A 154 -0.34 8.92 -14.90
C THR A 154 0.59 7.76 -14.51
N VAL A 155 1.21 7.13 -15.49
CA VAL A 155 2.26 6.12 -15.29
C VAL A 155 3.62 6.73 -15.57
N THR A 156 4.59 6.43 -14.71
CA THR A 156 6.00 6.74 -14.93
C THR A 156 6.83 5.46 -14.97
N THR A 157 7.82 5.41 -15.86
CA THR A 157 8.83 4.33 -15.87
C THR A 157 10.22 4.91 -15.90
N ALA A 158 11.09 4.39 -15.04
CA ALA A 158 12.46 4.91 -14.92
C ALA A 158 13.24 4.83 -16.23
N ASP A 159 13.02 3.76 -17.02
CA ASP A 159 13.63 3.57 -18.32
C ASP A 159 12.93 4.31 -19.49
N GLY A 160 11.72 4.83 -19.26
CA GLY A 160 10.90 5.51 -20.28
C GLY A 160 10.18 4.58 -21.24
N SER A 161 10.05 3.30 -20.92
CA SER A 161 9.39 2.29 -21.77
C SER A 161 7.86 2.42 -21.78
N LEU A 162 7.26 3.14 -20.81
CA LEU A 162 5.82 3.42 -20.75
C LEU A 162 5.57 4.74 -20.01
N GLY A 163 4.64 5.55 -20.51
CA GLY A 163 4.19 6.78 -19.88
C GLY A 163 5.27 7.87 -19.82
N VAL A 164 5.37 8.56 -18.69
CA VAL A 164 6.38 9.59 -18.47
C VAL A 164 7.72 8.91 -18.11
N LYS A 165 8.78 9.28 -18.84
CA LYS A 165 10.13 8.79 -18.53
C LYS A 165 10.63 9.43 -17.24
N GLY A 166 11.08 8.61 -16.29
CA GLY A 166 11.63 9.05 -15.02
C GLY A 166 10.91 8.46 -13.81
N PHE A 167 10.98 9.16 -12.68
CA PHE A 167 10.37 8.76 -11.43
C PHE A 167 9.01 9.44 -11.22
N VAL A 168 8.26 9.00 -10.21
CA VAL A 168 6.94 9.58 -9.89
C VAL A 168 7.00 11.09 -9.70
N THR A 169 8.12 11.63 -9.20
CA THR A 169 8.34 13.06 -9.00
C THR A 169 8.40 13.86 -10.29
N ASP A 170 8.71 13.24 -11.42
CA ASP A 170 8.72 13.92 -12.73
C ASP A 170 7.31 14.15 -13.27
N ALA A 171 6.33 13.42 -12.75
CA ALA A 171 4.92 13.57 -13.06
C ALA A 171 4.13 14.39 -12.02
N VAL A 172 4.72 14.74 -10.86
CA VAL A 172 4.04 15.55 -9.84
C VAL A 172 3.78 16.95 -10.38
N PRO A 173 2.52 17.38 -10.50
CA PRO A 173 2.21 18.74 -10.97
C PRO A 173 2.65 19.78 -9.94
N GLN A 174 2.98 20.98 -10.40
CA GLN A 174 3.37 22.08 -9.50
C GLN A 174 2.19 22.61 -8.68
N THR A 175 0.98 22.51 -9.19
CA THR A 175 -0.26 22.99 -8.57
C THR A 175 -1.44 22.09 -8.95
N GLY A 176 -2.59 22.31 -8.35
CA GLY A 176 -3.84 21.67 -8.75
C GLY A 176 -4.23 20.46 -7.88
N TYR A 177 -3.42 20.11 -6.88
CA TYR A 177 -3.80 19.13 -5.86
C TYR A 177 -3.81 19.78 -4.46
N THR A 178 -4.59 19.22 -3.56
CA THR A 178 -4.83 19.78 -2.22
C THR A 178 -4.09 19.05 -1.12
N TYR A 179 -3.65 17.83 -1.36
CA TYR A 179 -3.00 16.95 -0.38
C TYR A 179 -2.28 15.80 -1.08
N VAL A 180 -1.24 15.24 -0.48
CA VAL A 180 -0.52 14.08 -1.01
C VAL A 180 -0.73 12.85 -0.13
N TYR A 181 -1.10 11.73 -0.74
CA TYR A 181 -1.01 10.42 -0.14
C TYR A 181 0.01 9.58 -0.91
N THR A 182 0.96 8.97 -0.22
CA THR A 182 1.99 8.21 -0.91
C THR A 182 2.38 6.93 -0.17
N CYS A 183 2.76 5.92 -0.96
CA CYS A 183 3.30 4.65 -0.49
C CYS A 183 4.30 4.11 -1.51
N GLY A 184 5.44 3.64 -1.04
CA GLY A 184 6.49 3.09 -1.88
C GLY A 184 7.84 3.00 -1.19
N PRO A 185 8.92 2.74 -1.94
CA PRO A 185 10.27 2.64 -1.38
C PRO A 185 10.72 3.94 -0.71
N ALA A 186 11.52 3.86 0.36
CA ALA A 186 11.99 5.02 1.12
C ALA A 186 12.63 6.13 0.25
N PRO A 187 13.46 5.84 -0.78
CA PRO A 187 13.97 6.89 -1.67
C PRO A 187 12.87 7.62 -2.43
N MET A 188 11.81 6.92 -2.86
CA MET A 188 10.66 7.55 -3.51
C MET A 188 9.89 8.44 -2.53
N LEU A 189 9.64 7.95 -1.30
CA LEU A 189 8.95 8.74 -0.28
C LEU A 189 9.73 10.03 0.03
N LYS A 190 11.07 9.95 0.16
CA LYS A 190 11.94 11.13 0.34
C LYS A 190 11.81 12.12 -0.82
N ALA A 191 11.87 11.64 -2.05
CA ALA A 191 11.76 12.49 -3.24
C ALA A 191 10.37 13.17 -3.33
N VAL A 192 9.29 12.43 -3.00
CA VAL A 192 7.93 13.00 -2.94
C VAL A 192 7.81 14.02 -1.79
N TYR A 193 8.42 13.75 -0.65
CA TYR A 193 8.46 14.67 0.48
C TYR A 193 9.08 16.02 0.09
N ASP A 194 10.23 15.99 -0.59
CA ASP A 194 10.93 17.19 -1.03
C ASP A 194 10.19 17.93 -2.15
N LYS A 195 9.53 17.20 -3.03
CA LYS A 195 8.83 17.76 -4.20
C LYS A 195 7.46 18.34 -3.88
N SER A 196 6.71 17.72 -2.96
CA SER A 196 5.33 18.11 -2.68
C SER A 196 5.23 19.44 -1.94
N VAL A 197 4.38 20.32 -2.46
CA VAL A 197 4.14 21.68 -1.91
C VAL A 197 3.02 21.73 -0.87
N THR A 198 2.29 20.62 -0.69
CA THR A 198 1.19 20.50 0.28
C THR A 198 1.58 19.61 1.45
N SER A 199 0.78 19.62 2.50
CA SER A 199 0.76 18.56 3.51
C SER A 199 0.46 17.21 2.89
N GLY A 200 0.73 16.12 3.60
CA GLY A 200 0.53 14.79 3.08
C GLY A 200 0.68 13.70 4.12
N GLN A 201 0.29 12.50 3.74
CA GLN A 201 0.47 11.28 4.51
C GLN A 201 1.31 10.26 3.73
N PHE A 202 2.31 9.71 4.41
CA PHE A 202 3.35 8.85 3.87
C PHE A 202 3.29 7.49 4.57
N SER A 203 3.09 6.42 3.82
CA SER A 203 3.08 5.06 4.34
C SER A 203 4.48 4.47 4.27
N PHE A 204 5.03 4.19 5.45
CA PHE A 204 6.37 3.64 5.61
C PHE A 204 6.35 2.11 5.70
N GLU A 205 7.42 1.51 5.21
CA GLU A 205 7.69 0.08 5.35
C GLU A 205 8.90 -0.11 6.26
N GLU A 206 8.75 -1.01 7.25
CA GLU A 206 9.83 -1.41 8.14
C GLU A 206 9.84 -2.93 8.34
N ARG A 207 11.00 -3.47 8.69
CA ARG A 207 11.10 -4.89 9.05
C ARG A 207 10.31 -5.15 10.33
N MET A 208 9.30 -6.01 10.23
CA MET A 208 8.40 -6.31 11.33
C MET A 208 8.70 -7.70 11.92
N GLY A 209 8.90 -7.75 13.24
CA GLY A 209 8.89 -9.00 13.99
C GLY A 209 7.46 -9.41 14.33
N CYS A 210 6.83 -8.77 15.31
CA CYS A 210 5.48 -9.13 15.75
C CYS A 210 4.35 -8.57 14.83
N GLY A 211 4.49 -7.36 14.28
CA GLY A 211 3.49 -6.69 13.46
C GLY A 211 2.33 -6.04 14.21
N PHE A 212 2.34 -6.03 15.55
CA PHE A 212 1.27 -5.45 16.40
C PHE A 212 1.77 -4.60 17.58
N GLY A 213 3.04 -4.22 17.56
CA GLY A 213 3.61 -3.24 18.50
C GLY A 213 4.23 -3.80 19.78
N ALA A 214 4.40 -5.12 19.93
CA ALA A 214 4.98 -5.70 21.15
C ALA A 214 6.52 -5.72 21.17
N CYS A 215 7.17 -6.00 20.03
CA CYS A 215 8.62 -6.25 19.99
C CYS A 215 9.49 -4.99 19.77
N MET A 216 8.89 -3.86 19.43
CA MET A 216 9.57 -2.58 19.12
C MET A 216 10.53 -2.61 17.90
N GLY A 217 10.64 -3.73 17.17
CA GLY A 217 11.62 -3.93 16.10
C GLY A 217 11.42 -3.06 14.85
N CYS A 218 10.20 -2.52 14.65
CA CYS A 218 9.87 -1.61 13.55
C CYS A 218 9.81 -0.14 13.99
N THR A 219 10.53 0.23 15.04
CA THR A 219 10.55 1.61 15.56
C THR A 219 11.33 2.52 14.61
N CYS A 220 10.70 3.61 14.19
CA CYS A 220 11.34 4.72 13.50
C CYS A 220 11.30 6.00 14.35
N GLN A 221 12.24 6.90 14.11
CA GLN A 221 12.29 8.20 14.76
C GLN A 221 11.47 9.22 13.99
N THR A 222 10.67 10.00 14.70
CA THR A 222 9.94 11.15 14.16
C THR A 222 10.27 12.42 14.95
N LYS A 223 9.85 13.59 14.47
CA LYS A 223 10.03 14.86 15.20
C LYS A 223 9.34 14.86 16.57
N TYR A 224 8.35 14.01 16.77
CA TYR A 224 7.58 13.94 18.03
C TYR A 224 7.87 12.68 18.85
N GLY A 225 9.03 12.04 18.60
CA GLY A 225 9.47 10.83 19.29
C GLY A 225 9.41 9.58 18.45
N ASN A 226 9.66 8.44 19.05
CA ASN A 226 9.72 7.16 18.37
C ASN A 226 8.32 6.58 18.12
N LYS A 227 8.07 6.09 16.92
CA LYS A 227 6.84 5.41 16.51
C LYS A 227 7.14 4.00 15.99
N ARG A 228 6.32 3.03 16.37
CA ARG A 228 6.36 1.68 15.81
C ARG A 228 5.50 1.66 14.55
N ILE A 229 6.11 1.42 13.41
CA ILE A 229 5.41 1.43 12.12
C ILE A 229 4.23 0.46 12.08
N CYS A 230 4.32 -0.68 12.77
CA CYS A 230 3.22 -1.64 12.81
C CYS A 230 2.03 -1.24 13.71
N ARG A 231 2.15 -0.19 14.54
CA ARG A 231 1.10 0.22 15.47
C ARG A 231 0.71 1.68 15.36
N GLU A 232 1.67 2.60 15.53
CA GLU A 232 1.47 4.05 15.38
C GLU A 232 1.54 4.51 13.92
N GLY A 233 2.07 3.67 13.02
CA GLY A 233 2.07 3.76 11.56
C GLY A 233 1.15 2.70 10.94
N PRO A 234 1.35 2.33 9.67
CA PRO A 234 2.46 2.71 8.79
C PRO A 234 2.37 4.13 8.25
N VAL A 235 1.24 4.78 8.38
CA VAL A 235 0.97 6.10 7.82
C VAL A 235 1.42 7.19 8.81
N LEU A 236 2.34 8.04 8.36
CA LEU A 236 2.85 9.18 9.08
C LEU A 236 2.50 10.48 8.36
N GLU A 237 2.25 11.54 9.13
CA GLU A 237 2.06 12.89 8.58
C GLU A 237 3.39 13.44 8.06
N LYS A 238 3.34 14.19 6.95
CA LYS A 238 4.52 14.83 6.37
C LYS A 238 5.31 15.64 7.41
N GLU A 239 4.59 16.35 8.27
CA GLU A 239 5.14 17.29 9.25
C GLU A 239 5.91 16.59 10.37
N GLU A 240 5.64 15.32 10.65
CA GLU A 240 6.34 14.56 11.71
C GLU A 240 7.56 13.77 11.22
N ILE A 241 7.74 13.64 9.91
CA ILE A 241 8.82 12.82 9.32
C ILE A 241 10.17 13.51 9.51
N LEU A 242 11.16 12.73 9.90
CA LEU A 242 12.59 13.04 9.85
C LEU A 242 13.24 12.30 8.69
N TRP A 243 13.99 13.07 7.85
CA TRP A 243 14.76 12.55 6.72
C TRP A 243 16.26 12.81 6.90
#